data_f8e4d5989b55d0c5bd597712bcdeedea
#
_entry.id   f8e4d5989b55d0c5bd597712bcdeedea
#
_cell.length_a   1.000
_cell.length_b   1.000
_cell.length_c   1.000
_cell.angle_alpha   90.00
_cell.angle_beta   90.00
_cell.angle_gamma   90.00
#
_symmetry.space_group_name_H-M   'P 1'
#
loop_
_entity.id
_entity.type
_entity.pdbx_description
1 polymer ?
#
loop_
_entity_poly.entity_id
_entity_poly.type
_entity_poly.pdbx_seq_one_letter_code
_entity_poly.pdbx_strand_id
1 'polypeptide(L)'
;MSNGTSFGESIPSDSPEEYVEEGDETEGEWKGCTRSFLAPISITSRGAEILNNPLYNKFTAFKSGERDRLRFRGLLPPRILNMQTQKERVLQEIRAETSMIRKHQIIEDVHDRNETLYHRILVDHMEEMAPIIYTPTVGQVRTSIVL
;
A
#
# COMPACT_ATOMS: atom_id res chain seq x y z
N MET A 1 -27.41 46.28 -37.40
CA MET A 1 -27.93 44.94 -37.00
C MET A 1 -26.75 44.10 -36.64
N SER A 2 -26.38 44.07 -35.38
CA SER A 2 -25.23 43.36 -34.85
C SER A 2 -25.70 42.51 -33.68
N ASN A 3 -25.79 41.20 -33.88
CA ASN A 3 -26.09 40.26 -32.79
C ASN A 3 -24.81 39.84 -32.12
N GLY A 4 -24.63 40.35 -30.90
CA GLY A 4 -23.62 39.83 -29.98
C GLY A 4 -24.18 38.65 -29.18
N THR A 5 -23.69 37.46 -29.44
CA THR A 5 -23.93 36.28 -28.64
C THR A 5 -22.89 36.22 -27.51
N SER A 6 -23.35 36.52 -26.32
CA SER A 6 -22.59 36.34 -25.07
C SER A 6 -22.64 34.85 -24.68
N PHE A 7 -21.50 34.16 -24.80
CA PHE A 7 -21.30 32.85 -24.21
C PHE A 7 -20.82 33.05 -22.76
N GLY A 8 -21.75 32.97 -21.82
CA GLY A 8 -21.47 32.85 -20.43
C GLY A 8 -21.43 31.38 -20.04
N GLU A 9 -20.28 30.73 -20.13
CA GLU A 9 -20.04 29.42 -19.55
C GLU A 9 -19.80 29.59 -18.06
N SER A 10 -20.82 29.26 -17.27
CA SER A 10 -20.70 29.10 -15.83
C SER A 10 -19.91 27.83 -15.54
N ILE A 11 -18.70 27.99 -15.00
CA ILE A 11 -17.88 26.92 -14.44
C ILE A 11 -18.64 26.34 -13.25
N PRO A 12 -18.97 25.05 -13.20
CA PRO A 12 -19.54 24.47 -11.99
C PRO A 12 -18.52 24.56 -10.86
N SER A 13 -18.95 25.12 -9.75
CA SER A 13 -18.19 25.16 -8.51
C SER A 13 -17.98 23.72 -8.04
N ASP A 14 -16.76 23.26 -8.21
CA ASP A 14 -16.26 21.99 -7.66
C ASP A 14 -16.28 22.10 -6.14
N SER A 15 -17.38 21.67 -5.53
CA SER A 15 -17.45 21.50 -4.09
C SER A 15 -16.49 20.37 -3.74
N PRO A 16 -15.63 20.54 -2.73
CA PRO A 16 -14.76 19.45 -2.30
C PRO A 16 -15.64 18.28 -1.87
N GLU A 17 -15.54 17.16 -2.60
CA GLU A 17 -16.15 15.89 -2.20
C GLU A 17 -15.71 15.63 -0.76
N GLU A 18 -16.68 15.61 0.12
CA GLU A 18 -16.57 15.25 1.51
C GLU A 18 -16.11 13.79 1.56
N TYR A 19 -14.79 13.60 1.75
CA TYR A 19 -14.22 12.27 1.95
C TYR A 19 -14.75 11.76 3.28
N VAL A 20 -15.80 10.96 3.21
CA VAL A 20 -16.30 10.19 4.36
C VAL A 20 -15.12 9.32 4.80
N GLU A 21 -14.53 9.65 5.94
CA GLU A 21 -13.64 8.76 6.66
C GLU A 21 -14.52 7.60 7.16
N GLU A 22 -14.67 6.55 6.34
CA GLU A 22 -15.12 5.28 6.85
C GLU A 22 -14.07 4.83 7.86
N GLY A 23 -14.39 5.03 9.12
CA GLY A 23 -13.61 4.52 10.24
C GLY A 23 -13.49 3.02 10.07
N ASP A 24 -12.26 2.52 9.99
CA ASP A 24 -11.92 1.11 10.06
C ASP A 24 -12.25 0.62 11.49
N GLU A 25 -13.53 0.37 11.75
CA GLU A 25 -14.02 -0.27 12.96
C GLU A 25 -13.89 -1.80 12.84
N THR A 26 -12.67 -2.27 12.66
CA THR A 26 -12.33 -3.65 13.00
C THR A 26 -11.11 -3.64 13.92
N GLU A 27 -11.29 -3.01 15.09
CA GLU A 27 -10.46 -3.33 16.25
C GLU A 27 -10.82 -4.75 16.71
N GLY A 28 -10.27 -5.73 16.04
CA GLY A 28 -10.10 -7.05 16.62
C GLY A 28 -9.21 -6.86 17.85
N GLU A 29 -9.83 -6.92 19.02
CA GLU A 29 -9.21 -6.72 20.33
C GLU A 29 -8.14 -7.79 20.56
N TRP A 30 -6.89 -7.51 20.15
CA TRP A 30 -5.72 -8.28 20.55
C TRP A 30 -5.47 -8.05 22.04
N LYS A 31 -6.17 -8.80 22.88
CA LYS A 31 -5.93 -8.86 24.32
C LYS A 31 -4.59 -9.55 24.57
N GLY A 32 -3.51 -8.78 24.64
CA GLY A 32 -2.21 -9.32 25.02
C GLY A 32 -0.98 -8.52 24.64
N CYS A 33 -1.06 -7.55 23.74
CA CYS A 33 0.09 -6.72 23.41
C CYS A 33 -0.02 -5.37 24.13
N THR A 34 0.78 -5.17 25.17
CA THR A 34 0.85 -3.87 25.84
C THR A 34 1.32 -2.81 24.84
N ARG A 35 0.55 -1.73 24.67
CA ARG A 35 0.81 -0.58 23.79
C ARG A 35 2.20 0.04 23.90
N SER A 36 3.00 -0.36 24.88
CA SER A 36 4.37 0.14 25.08
C SER A 36 5.36 -0.24 23.94
N PHE A 37 5.05 -1.26 23.14
CA PHE A 37 5.87 -1.63 21.97
C PHE A 37 5.54 -0.82 20.70
N LEU A 38 4.48 -0.02 20.73
CA LEU A 38 4.03 0.78 19.59
C LEU A 38 4.42 2.27 19.75
N ALA A 39 5.57 2.55 20.36
CA ALA A 39 6.08 3.91 20.41
C ALA A 39 6.24 4.47 18.98
N PRO A 40 5.79 5.71 18.71
CA PRO A 40 5.97 6.31 17.40
C PRO A 40 7.45 6.35 17.00
N ILE A 41 7.77 5.85 15.80
CA ILE A 41 9.14 5.91 15.27
C ILE A 41 9.38 7.34 14.80
N SER A 42 10.41 7.99 15.35
CA SER A 42 10.85 9.30 14.90
C SER A 42 11.73 9.14 13.66
N ILE A 43 11.30 9.72 12.54
CA ILE A 43 12.01 9.68 11.27
C ILE A 43 12.52 11.08 10.95
N THR A 44 13.83 11.21 10.70
CA THR A 44 14.47 12.47 10.27
C THR A 44 14.52 12.61 8.74
N SER A 45 14.47 11.47 8.03
CA SER A 45 14.47 11.40 6.56
C SER A 45 13.23 12.02 5.94
N ARG A 46 13.32 12.45 4.68
CA ARG A 46 12.22 13.09 3.93
C ARG A 46 12.27 12.73 2.44
N GLY A 47 11.14 12.91 1.77
CA GLY A 47 11.03 12.73 0.32
C GLY A 47 11.36 11.31 -0.13
N ALA A 48 12.13 11.19 -1.20
CA ALA A 48 12.47 9.89 -1.82
C ALA A 48 13.18 8.92 -0.88
N GLU A 49 13.92 9.42 0.09
CA GLU A 49 14.65 8.57 1.05
C GLU A 49 13.72 7.68 1.87
N ILE A 50 12.56 8.20 2.30
CA ILE A 50 11.54 7.40 2.98
C ILE A 50 10.88 6.40 2.02
N LEU A 51 10.62 6.80 0.78
CA LEU A 51 9.98 5.93 -0.20
C LEU A 51 10.89 4.78 -0.64
N ASN A 52 12.20 4.95 -0.54
CA ASN A 52 13.18 3.90 -0.82
C ASN A 52 13.45 2.98 0.36
N ASN A 53 12.89 3.28 1.54
CA ASN A 53 13.07 2.44 2.72
C ASN A 53 11.80 1.60 2.94
N PRO A 54 11.86 0.26 2.79
CA PRO A 54 10.71 -0.64 2.92
C PRO A 54 9.99 -0.53 4.27
N LEU A 55 10.75 -0.29 5.34
CA LEU A 55 10.22 -0.19 6.71
C LEU A 55 9.26 1.00 6.90
N TYR A 56 9.52 2.12 6.21
CA TYR A 56 8.74 3.35 6.38
C TYR A 56 7.78 3.61 5.22
N ASN A 57 8.00 2.96 4.10
CA ASN A 57 7.21 3.17 2.90
C ASN A 57 5.81 2.57 3.05
N LYS A 58 4.79 3.39 2.84
CA LYS A 58 3.37 2.99 2.80
C LYS A 58 2.78 3.16 1.40
N PHE A 59 3.59 3.52 0.40
CA PHE A 59 3.16 3.90 -0.94
C PHE A 59 2.04 4.93 -0.93
N THR A 60 0.94 4.61 -1.62
CA THR A 60 -0.23 5.50 -1.74
C THR A 60 -1.06 5.61 -0.47
N ALA A 61 -0.77 4.85 0.59
CA ALA A 61 -1.48 4.95 1.87
C ALA A 61 -1.05 6.14 2.74
N PHE A 62 -0.02 6.89 2.37
CA PHE A 62 0.29 8.13 3.04
C PHE A 62 -0.85 9.14 2.90
N LYS A 63 -1.41 9.59 4.02
CA LYS A 63 -2.46 10.61 4.07
C LYS A 63 -1.95 11.97 3.57
N SER A 64 -2.85 12.87 3.17
CA SER A 64 -2.48 14.18 2.62
C SER A 64 -1.54 14.97 3.53
N GLY A 65 -1.83 15.07 4.83
CA GLY A 65 -0.98 15.75 5.80
C GLY A 65 0.40 15.13 5.99
N GLU A 66 0.51 13.79 5.87
CA GLU A 66 1.81 13.10 5.87
C GLU A 66 2.61 13.43 4.61
N ARG A 67 1.94 13.46 3.44
CA ARG A 67 2.57 13.80 2.15
C ARG A 67 3.15 15.20 2.14
N ASP A 68 2.46 16.16 2.76
CA ASP A 68 2.94 17.54 2.88
C ASP A 68 4.13 17.64 3.83
N ARG A 69 4.00 17.07 5.03
CA ARG A 69 5.05 17.09 6.05
C ARG A 69 6.32 16.38 5.61
N LEU A 70 6.20 15.24 4.91
CA LEU A 70 7.32 14.42 4.46
C LEU A 70 7.81 14.77 3.05
N ARG A 71 7.23 15.78 2.40
CA ARG A 71 7.59 16.26 1.06
C ARG A 71 7.42 15.22 -0.04
N PHE A 72 6.28 14.54 -0.06
CA PHE A 72 5.95 13.53 -1.09
C PHE A 72 5.20 14.08 -2.29
N ARG A 73 4.83 15.37 -2.31
CA ARG A 73 4.13 15.98 -3.44
C ARG A 73 5.01 15.89 -4.69
N GLY A 74 4.44 15.35 -5.76
CA GLY A 74 5.16 15.07 -7.01
C GLY A 74 5.92 13.73 -7.03
N LEU A 75 6.12 13.06 -5.89
CA LEU A 75 6.78 11.75 -5.82
C LEU A 75 5.79 10.58 -5.78
N LEU A 76 4.58 10.80 -5.30
CA LEU A 76 3.52 9.80 -5.23
C LEU A 76 2.35 10.20 -6.12
N PRO A 77 1.60 9.23 -6.66
CA PRO A 77 0.33 9.49 -7.33
C PRO A 77 -0.62 10.29 -6.42
N PRO A 78 -1.46 11.19 -6.97
CA PRO A 78 -2.33 12.04 -6.17
C PRO A 78 -3.38 11.26 -5.39
N ARG A 79 -3.86 10.13 -5.95
CA ARG A 79 -4.86 9.29 -5.29
C ARG A 79 -4.29 8.64 -4.03
N ILE A 80 -5.03 8.75 -2.94
CA ILE A 80 -4.74 8.06 -1.68
C ILE A 80 -5.51 6.74 -1.69
N LEU A 81 -4.80 5.64 -1.46
CA LEU A 81 -5.39 4.31 -1.31
C LEU A 81 -5.05 3.80 0.08
N ASN A 82 -6.04 3.29 0.80
CA ASN A 82 -5.77 2.69 2.10
C ASN A 82 -4.95 1.39 1.96
N MET A 83 -4.38 0.94 3.06
CA MET A 83 -3.56 -0.28 3.11
C MET A 83 -4.37 -1.52 2.73
N GLN A 84 -5.65 -1.55 3.08
CA GLN A 84 -6.55 -2.65 2.75
C GLN A 84 -6.73 -2.82 1.24
N THR A 85 -6.99 -1.73 0.51
CA THR A 85 -7.11 -1.78 -0.95
C THR A 85 -5.79 -2.20 -1.63
N GLN A 86 -4.65 -1.79 -1.07
CA GLN A 86 -3.34 -2.25 -1.57
C GLN A 86 -3.16 -3.76 -1.35
N LYS A 87 -3.51 -4.26 -0.16
CA LYS A 87 -3.49 -5.69 0.16
C LYS A 87 -4.35 -6.50 -0.80
N GLU A 88 -5.59 -6.08 -1.02
CA GLU A 88 -6.51 -6.76 -1.94
C GLU A 88 -5.97 -6.86 -3.37
N ARG A 89 -5.32 -5.79 -3.85
CA ARG A 89 -4.69 -5.80 -5.18
C ARG A 89 -3.57 -6.82 -5.29
N VAL A 90 -2.68 -6.85 -4.30
CA VAL A 90 -1.58 -7.83 -4.28
C VAL A 90 -2.13 -9.26 -4.20
N LEU A 91 -3.15 -9.50 -3.36
CA LEU A 91 -3.79 -10.81 -3.27
C LEU A 91 -4.47 -11.22 -4.58
N GLN A 92 -5.13 -10.32 -5.28
CA GLN A 92 -5.71 -10.59 -6.59
C GLN A 92 -4.63 -10.96 -7.61
N GLU A 93 -3.49 -10.28 -7.61
CA GLU A 93 -2.37 -10.59 -8.48
C GLU A 93 -1.77 -11.99 -8.16
N ILE A 94 -1.52 -12.28 -6.89
CA ILE A 94 -1.03 -13.60 -6.46
C ILE A 94 -2.01 -14.72 -6.83
N ARG A 95 -3.32 -14.50 -6.67
CA ARG A 95 -4.35 -15.51 -6.99
C ARG A 95 -4.54 -15.72 -8.48
N ALA A 96 -4.33 -14.69 -9.28
CA ALA A 96 -4.37 -14.79 -10.74
C ALA A 96 -3.17 -15.55 -11.33
N GLU A 97 -2.05 -15.58 -10.62
CA GLU A 97 -0.85 -16.26 -11.07
C GLU A 97 -0.96 -17.79 -10.84
N THR A 98 -0.47 -18.57 -11.79
CA THR A 98 -0.51 -20.05 -11.72
C THR A 98 0.78 -20.66 -11.20
N SER A 99 1.92 -20.00 -11.46
CA SER A 99 3.24 -20.47 -11.06
C SER A 99 3.55 -20.11 -9.63
N MET A 100 3.90 -21.10 -8.79
CA MET A 100 4.30 -20.86 -7.40
C MET A 100 5.55 -19.99 -7.28
N ILE A 101 6.50 -20.14 -8.20
CA ILE A 101 7.72 -19.33 -8.25
C ILE A 101 7.37 -17.85 -8.53
N ARG A 102 6.44 -17.61 -9.47
CA ARG A 102 5.98 -16.25 -9.77
C ARG A 102 5.22 -15.64 -8.61
N LYS A 103 4.37 -16.40 -7.92
CA LYS A 103 3.71 -15.95 -6.68
C LYS A 103 4.73 -15.54 -5.63
N HIS A 104 5.78 -16.35 -5.44
CA HIS A 104 6.88 -16.01 -4.54
C HIS A 104 7.58 -14.71 -4.94
N GLN A 105 7.88 -14.52 -6.22
CA GLN A 105 8.50 -13.28 -6.71
C GLN A 105 7.61 -12.05 -6.42
N ILE A 106 6.31 -12.14 -6.65
CA ILE A 106 5.36 -11.04 -6.38
C ILE A 106 5.40 -10.64 -4.90
N ILE A 107 5.36 -11.62 -4.00
CA ILE A 107 5.34 -11.32 -2.56
C ILE A 107 6.71 -10.79 -2.06
N GLU A 108 7.82 -11.28 -2.61
CA GLU A 108 9.15 -10.75 -2.34
C GLU A 108 9.32 -9.31 -2.85
N ASP A 109 8.82 -9.01 -4.05
CA ASP A 109 8.78 -7.64 -4.57
C ASP A 109 8.01 -6.67 -3.65
N VAL A 110 6.96 -7.15 -2.99
CA VAL A 110 6.23 -6.37 -1.98
C VAL A 110 7.07 -6.20 -0.72
N HIS A 111 7.75 -7.23 -0.25
CA HIS A 111 8.64 -7.18 0.90
C HIS A 111 9.74 -6.14 0.72
N ASP A 112 10.42 -6.16 -0.43
CA ASP A 112 11.51 -5.25 -0.75
C ASP A 112 11.09 -3.77 -0.82
N ARG A 113 9.80 -3.50 -1.02
CA ARG A 113 9.28 -2.14 -1.20
C ARG A 113 8.44 -1.64 -0.04
N ASN A 114 7.72 -2.52 0.63
CA ASN A 114 6.77 -2.17 1.69
C ASN A 114 6.60 -3.32 2.68
N GLU A 115 7.49 -3.36 3.65
CA GLU A 115 7.54 -4.39 4.68
C GLU A 115 6.25 -4.45 5.51
N THR A 116 5.63 -3.30 5.79
CA THR A 116 4.36 -3.23 6.52
C THR A 116 3.23 -3.94 5.76
N LEU A 117 3.12 -3.72 4.45
CA LEU A 117 2.12 -4.37 3.62
C LEU A 117 2.39 -5.88 3.52
N TYR A 118 3.65 -6.29 3.34
CA TYR A 118 4.06 -7.68 3.32
C TYR A 118 3.61 -8.42 4.59
N HIS A 119 3.98 -7.91 5.76
CA HIS A 119 3.60 -8.53 7.02
C HIS A 119 2.09 -8.55 7.24
N ARG A 120 1.38 -7.50 6.82
CA ARG A 120 -0.09 -7.48 6.90
C ARG A 120 -0.74 -8.57 6.05
N ILE A 121 -0.23 -8.80 4.84
CA ILE A 121 -0.70 -9.89 3.98
C ILE A 121 -0.45 -11.24 4.65
N LEU A 122 0.73 -11.46 5.21
CA LEU A 122 1.07 -12.72 5.87
C LEU A 122 0.18 -13.00 7.09
N VAL A 123 -0.02 -12.00 7.94
CA VAL A 123 -0.85 -12.16 9.16
C VAL A 123 -2.29 -12.48 8.80
N ASP A 124 -2.85 -11.75 7.83
CA ASP A 124 -4.26 -11.91 7.45
C ASP A 124 -4.54 -13.18 6.61
N HIS A 125 -3.53 -13.71 5.92
CA HIS A 125 -3.66 -14.82 4.96
C HIS A 125 -2.54 -15.87 5.12
N MET A 126 -2.15 -16.18 6.35
CA MET A 126 -1.01 -17.07 6.64
C MET A 126 -1.14 -18.45 5.98
N GLU A 127 -2.33 -19.06 6.01
CA GLU A 127 -2.55 -20.39 5.43
C GLU A 127 -2.30 -20.42 3.91
N GLU A 128 -2.71 -19.35 3.22
CA GLU A 128 -2.53 -19.20 1.77
C GLU A 128 -1.08 -18.85 1.41
N MET A 129 -0.43 -18.02 2.24
CA MET A 129 0.91 -17.50 1.94
C MET A 129 2.03 -18.46 2.36
N ALA A 130 1.84 -19.26 3.42
CA ALA A 130 2.88 -20.16 3.94
C ALA A 130 3.51 -21.08 2.87
N PRO A 131 2.75 -21.76 1.99
CA PRO A 131 3.34 -22.58 0.94
C PRO A 131 4.05 -21.77 -0.16
N ILE A 132 3.75 -20.48 -0.29
CA ILE A 132 4.38 -19.59 -1.28
C ILE A 132 5.73 -19.09 -0.75
N ILE A 133 5.79 -18.68 0.51
CA ILE A 133 6.99 -18.07 1.13
C ILE A 133 7.95 -19.11 1.73
N TYR A 134 7.50 -20.33 1.92
CA TYR A 134 8.29 -21.40 2.53
C TYR A 134 8.28 -22.66 1.68
N THR A 135 8.22 -23.85 2.27
CA THR A 135 8.16 -25.11 1.54
C THR A 135 6.74 -25.37 0.99
N PRO A 136 6.58 -25.79 -0.28
CA PRO A 136 7.62 -26.33 -1.19
C PRO A 136 8.31 -25.28 -2.09
N THR A 137 7.82 -24.07 -2.17
CA THR A 137 8.26 -23.08 -3.18
C THR A 137 9.73 -22.71 -3.04
N VAL A 138 10.22 -22.45 -1.83
CA VAL A 138 11.63 -22.12 -1.58
C VAL A 138 12.56 -23.26 -2.03
N GLY A 139 12.14 -24.51 -1.85
CA GLY A 139 12.87 -25.67 -2.37
C GLY A 139 12.99 -25.68 -3.89
N GLN A 140 11.91 -25.31 -4.60
CA GLN A 140 11.89 -25.22 -6.06
C GLN A 140 12.77 -24.08 -6.58
N VAL A 141 12.70 -22.92 -5.96
CA VAL A 141 13.55 -21.75 -6.30
C VAL A 141 15.03 -22.13 -6.16
N ARG A 142 15.41 -22.76 -5.05
CA ARG A 142 16.79 -23.19 -4.82
C ARG A 142 17.28 -24.17 -5.89
N THR A 143 16.45 -25.10 -6.29
CA THR A 143 16.79 -26.07 -7.34
C THR A 143 16.94 -25.41 -8.71
N SER A 144 16.13 -24.38 -9.00
CA SER A 144 16.17 -23.67 -10.29
C SER A 144 17.36 -22.73 -10.44
N ILE A 145 18.00 -22.32 -9.34
CA ILE A 145 19.18 -21.43 -9.37
C ILE A 145 20.48 -22.20 -9.57
N VAL A 146 20.49 -23.50 -9.26
CA VAL A 146 21.70 -24.34 -9.33
C VAL A 146 21.94 -24.94 -10.74
N LEU A 147 21.01 -24.72 -11.67
CA LEU A 147 21.13 -25.11 -13.08
C LEU A 147 21.46 -23.90 -13.95
#